data_9a046917641bf7d3714fea8886c67661
#
_entry.id   9a046917641bf7d3714fea8886c67661
#
_cell.length_a   1.000
_cell.length_b   1.000
_cell.length_c   1.000
_cell.angle_alpha   90.00
_cell.angle_beta   90.00
_cell.angle_gamma   90.00
#
_symmetry.space_group_name_H-M   'P 1'
#
loop_
_entity.id
_entity.type
_entity.pdbx_description
1 polymer ?
#
loop_
_entity_poly.entity_id
_entity_poly.type
_entity_poly.pdbx_seq_one_letter_code
_entity_poly.pdbx_strand_id
1 'polypeptide(L)'
;MFIYQKQIDRSTLRQGFQIPVEFHNLMSAIPGGMPQHGETRNIKILIDGIEYDAQLKNQGFDRNKYNGHADVLQVRYNEGSATAKILRKVFSSTWNYVEQIKNLPENINRKFTIRIPEEHQEFLALSSTDLPNVFIADCITTAIKAEAKIEISKQPELDFETFEPREDKNATIKQIACVQKVRQLDRSIGDTLKLLYDYRCQMTGDKIGEFYGAMVVEAHHIIPFTESMNNDTSNLIILSPNYHRIIHKAKPEFNREQLAFLFPNGLIDKVKLNKHL
;
A
#
# COMPACT_ATOMS: atom_id res chain seq x y z
N MET A 1 -3.85 0.05 -13.15
CA MET A 1 -2.67 -0.58 -12.47
C MET A 1 -2.52 0.03 -11.09
N PHE A 2 -2.34 -0.77 -10.04
CA PHE A 2 -2.01 -0.27 -8.70
C PHE A 2 -0.66 0.45 -8.71
N ILE A 3 -0.56 1.56 -7.98
CA ILE A 3 0.65 2.38 -7.91
C ILE A 3 1.23 2.33 -6.50
N TYR A 4 0.44 2.75 -5.51
CA TYR A 4 0.93 2.97 -4.16
C TYR A 4 -0.20 2.91 -3.14
N GLN A 5 0.07 2.34 -1.96
CA GLN A 5 -0.82 2.39 -0.81
C GLN A 5 -0.28 3.37 0.23
N LYS A 6 -1.12 4.30 0.62
CA LYS A 6 -0.82 5.31 1.64
C LYS A 6 -1.58 4.99 2.92
N GLN A 7 -0.86 4.80 4.03
CA GLN A 7 -1.47 4.89 5.35
C GLN A 7 -1.96 6.31 5.57
N ILE A 8 -3.22 6.46 5.95
CA ILE A 8 -3.83 7.78 6.16
C ILE A 8 -3.18 8.47 7.36
N ASP A 9 -2.82 9.72 7.16
CA ASP A 9 -2.28 10.62 8.17
C ASP A 9 -2.96 11.99 8.10
N ARG A 10 -2.63 12.88 9.02
CA ARG A 10 -3.20 14.23 9.06
C ARG A 10 -2.94 15.03 7.79
N SER A 11 -1.77 14.86 7.19
CA SER A 11 -1.41 15.55 5.95
C SER A 11 -2.29 15.11 4.79
N THR A 12 -2.48 13.81 4.63
CA THR A 12 -3.39 13.22 3.63
C THR A 12 -4.81 13.76 3.77
N LEU A 13 -5.32 13.91 4.99
CA LEU A 13 -6.68 14.40 5.22
C LEU A 13 -6.86 15.92 5.04
N ARG A 14 -5.78 16.67 4.86
CA ARG A 14 -5.81 18.14 4.73
C ARG A 14 -5.28 18.66 3.40
N GLN A 15 -4.19 18.14 2.90
CA GLN A 15 -3.47 18.82 1.79
C GLN A 15 -2.79 17.86 0.80
N GLY A 16 -2.81 16.55 1.04
CA GLY A 16 -2.24 15.57 0.13
C GLY A 16 -1.15 14.70 0.75
N PHE A 17 -0.49 13.93 -0.10
CA PHE A 17 0.52 12.96 0.28
C PHE A 17 1.62 12.86 -0.77
N GLN A 18 2.78 12.36 -0.36
CA GLN A 18 3.90 12.07 -1.24
C GLN A 18 3.79 10.63 -1.77
N ILE A 19 4.13 10.43 -3.04
CA ILE A 19 4.37 9.12 -3.63
C ILE A 19 5.86 8.82 -3.45
N PRO A 20 6.24 7.74 -2.77
CA PRO A 20 7.63 7.39 -2.52
C PRO A 20 8.41 7.17 -3.82
N VAL A 21 9.73 7.44 -3.77
CA VAL A 21 10.62 7.42 -4.95
C VAL A 21 10.66 6.04 -5.62
N GLU A 22 10.57 4.98 -4.84
CA GLU A 22 10.54 3.59 -5.32
C GLU A 22 9.39 3.31 -6.31
N PHE A 23 8.28 4.08 -6.24
CA PHE A 23 7.13 3.95 -7.14
C PHE A 23 7.16 4.92 -8.33
N HIS A 24 8.17 5.79 -8.46
CA HIS A 24 8.25 6.76 -9.55
C HIS A 24 8.37 6.09 -10.93
N ASN A 25 9.02 4.93 -11.01
CA ASN A 25 9.09 4.17 -12.27
C ASN A 25 7.70 3.71 -12.73
N LEU A 26 6.83 3.32 -11.80
CA LEU A 26 5.45 2.97 -12.11
C LEU A 26 4.66 4.19 -12.58
N MET A 27 4.87 5.34 -11.93
CA MET A 27 4.26 6.61 -12.36
C MET A 27 4.71 7.03 -13.76
N SER A 28 5.92 6.68 -14.18
CA SER A 28 6.42 6.96 -15.54
C SER A 28 5.80 6.05 -16.61
N ALA A 29 5.35 4.86 -16.21
CA ALA A 29 4.80 3.84 -17.10
C ALA A 29 3.29 3.96 -17.35
N ILE A 30 2.56 4.76 -16.56
CA ILE A 30 1.10 4.92 -16.71
C ILE A 30 0.74 5.99 -17.75
N PRO A 31 -0.51 6.01 -18.27
CA PRO A 31 -1.00 7.06 -19.16
C PRO A 31 -0.80 8.46 -18.55
N GLY A 32 -0.18 9.36 -19.32
CA GLY A 32 0.22 10.70 -18.87
C GLY A 32 1.60 10.79 -18.24
N GLY A 33 2.14 9.68 -17.75
CA GLY A 33 3.49 9.61 -17.17
C GLY A 33 3.71 10.46 -15.93
N MET A 34 4.92 10.45 -15.41
CA MET A 34 5.33 11.31 -14.30
C MET A 34 5.51 12.76 -14.77
N PRO A 35 5.03 13.78 -14.02
CA PRO A 35 5.33 15.20 -14.31
C PRO A 35 6.84 15.47 -14.33
N GLN A 36 7.29 16.38 -15.17
CA GLN A 36 8.68 16.84 -15.15
C GLN A 36 9.00 17.58 -13.85
N HIS A 37 10.30 17.69 -13.54
CA HIS A 37 10.76 18.43 -12.37
C HIS A 37 10.22 19.89 -12.37
N GLY A 38 9.53 20.28 -11.31
CA GLY A 38 8.87 21.58 -11.17
C GLY A 38 7.48 21.66 -11.81
N GLU A 39 7.04 20.66 -12.54
CA GLU A 39 5.74 20.62 -13.19
C GLU A 39 4.62 20.27 -12.20
N THR A 40 3.45 20.89 -12.43
CA THR A 40 2.20 20.56 -11.73
C THR A 40 1.11 20.31 -12.76
N ARG A 41 0.41 19.19 -12.62
CA ARG A 41 -0.73 18.80 -13.49
C ARG A 41 -2.00 18.69 -12.67
N ASN A 42 -3.12 19.11 -13.23
CA ASN A 42 -4.43 18.82 -12.66
C ASN A 42 -4.77 17.35 -12.95
N ILE A 43 -5.25 16.68 -11.92
CA ILE A 43 -5.68 15.28 -11.99
C ILE A 43 -7.08 15.11 -11.41
N LYS A 44 -7.72 14.01 -11.77
CA LYS A 44 -8.96 13.53 -11.16
C LYS A 44 -8.68 12.30 -10.32
N ILE A 45 -9.30 12.25 -9.15
CA ILE A 45 -9.29 11.08 -8.27
C ILE A 45 -10.72 10.58 -8.14
N LEU A 46 -10.96 9.34 -8.58
CA LEU A 46 -12.24 8.67 -8.38
C LEU A 46 -12.25 8.01 -7.00
N ILE A 47 -13.19 8.41 -6.17
CA ILE A 47 -13.48 7.81 -4.86
C ILE A 47 -14.92 7.32 -4.91
N ASP A 48 -15.13 6.02 -4.77
CA ASP A 48 -16.45 5.37 -4.92
C ASP A 48 -17.18 5.79 -6.21
N GLY A 49 -16.44 5.91 -7.32
CA GLY A 49 -16.96 6.26 -8.65
C GLY A 49 -17.24 7.75 -8.86
N ILE A 50 -17.00 8.61 -7.88
CA ILE A 50 -17.19 10.06 -7.97
C ILE A 50 -15.82 10.74 -8.18
N GLU A 51 -15.76 11.66 -9.16
CA GLU A 51 -14.54 12.41 -9.47
C GLU A 51 -14.31 13.59 -8.51
N TYR A 52 -13.07 13.69 -8.01
CA TYR A 52 -12.59 14.78 -7.19
C TYR A 52 -11.33 15.40 -7.78
N ASP A 53 -11.21 16.74 -7.70
CA ASP A 53 -10.07 17.48 -8.20
C ASP A 53 -8.87 17.38 -7.27
N ALA A 54 -7.68 17.14 -7.86
CA ALA A 54 -6.41 17.21 -7.18
C ALA A 54 -5.31 17.66 -8.15
N GLN A 55 -4.09 17.78 -7.66
CA GLN A 55 -2.92 18.07 -8.47
C GLN A 55 -1.84 17.02 -8.25
N LEU A 56 -1.19 16.61 -9.32
CA LEU A 56 0.03 15.81 -9.29
C LEU A 56 1.20 16.76 -9.52
N LYS A 57 2.03 16.94 -8.51
CA LYS A 57 3.15 17.87 -8.51
C LYS A 57 4.46 17.16 -8.33
N ASN A 58 5.40 17.38 -9.25
CA ASN A 58 6.81 17.10 -9.04
C ASN A 58 7.46 18.37 -8.53
N GLN A 59 7.89 18.38 -7.28
CA GLN A 59 8.36 19.59 -6.61
C GLN A 59 9.65 20.11 -7.25
N GLY A 60 9.63 21.38 -7.69
CA GLY A 60 10.83 22.08 -8.14
C GLY A 60 11.74 22.45 -6.98
N PHE A 61 13.03 22.17 -7.12
CA PHE A 61 14.09 22.62 -6.23
C PHE A 61 15.37 22.88 -7.04
N ASP A 62 16.30 23.63 -6.50
CA ASP A 62 17.59 23.90 -7.15
C ASP A 62 18.46 22.63 -7.15
N ARG A 63 18.55 21.97 -8.30
CA ARG A 63 19.34 20.74 -8.49
C ARG A 63 20.85 20.95 -8.29
N ASN A 64 21.36 22.18 -8.47
CA ASN A 64 22.77 22.45 -8.21
C ASN A 64 23.05 22.44 -6.70
N LYS A 65 22.12 22.97 -5.91
CA LYS A 65 22.20 23.00 -4.45
C LYS A 65 21.94 21.61 -3.83
N TYR A 66 21.05 20.80 -4.45
CA TYR A 66 20.63 19.50 -3.97
C TYR A 66 21.03 18.40 -4.96
N ASN A 67 22.31 18.36 -5.33
CA ASN A 67 22.83 17.38 -6.29
C ASN A 67 22.57 15.94 -5.81
N GLY A 68 22.03 15.10 -6.70
CA GLY A 68 21.70 13.71 -6.39
C GLY A 68 20.38 13.51 -5.61
N HIS A 69 19.65 14.59 -5.27
CA HIS A 69 18.35 14.46 -4.63
C HIS A 69 17.31 13.93 -5.63
N ALA A 70 16.58 12.89 -5.24
CA ALA A 70 15.49 12.34 -6.05
C ALA A 70 14.33 13.33 -6.18
N ASP A 71 13.58 13.23 -7.26
CA ASP A 71 12.35 13.99 -7.45
C ASP A 71 11.34 13.73 -6.31
N VAL A 72 10.56 14.76 -5.98
CA VAL A 72 9.55 14.71 -4.92
C VAL A 72 8.17 14.81 -5.56
N LEU A 73 7.54 13.64 -5.74
CA LEU A 73 6.23 13.54 -6.36
C LEU A 73 5.12 13.56 -5.30
N GLN A 74 4.14 14.44 -5.48
CA GLN A 74 3.08 14.66 -4.50
C GLN A 74 1.71 14.74 -5.18
N VAL A 75 0.73 14.09 -4.57
CA VAL A 75 -0.69 14.41 -4.80
C VAL A 75 -1.08 15.53 -3.85
N ARG A 76 -1.59 16.64 -4.38
CA ARG A 76 -1.91 17.86 -3.62
C ARG A 76 -3.34 18.32 -3.85
N TYR A 77 -3.96 18.81 -2.80
CA TYR A 77 -5.26 19.48 -2.80
C TYR A 77 -5.34 20.46 -1.61
N ASN A 78 -6.29 21.38 -1.64
CA ASN A 78 -6.48 22.34 -0.56
C ASN A 78 -7.33 21.74 0.56
N GLU A 79 -7.07 22.14 1.80
CA GLU A 79 -7.81 21.69 2.98
C GLU A 79 -9.33 21.90 2.89
N GLY A 80 -9.76 23.01 2.26
CA GLY A 80 -11.16 23.32 2.03
C GLY A 80 -11.81 22.63 0.83
N SER A 81 -11.03 21.91 0.01
CA SER A 81 -11.50 21.27 -1.22
C SER A 81 -12.52 20.16 -0.96
N ALA A 82 -13.27 19.80 -2.01
CA ALA A 82 -14.17 18.64 -1.99
C ALA A 82 -13.39 17.35 -1.72
N THR A 83 -12.20 17.22 -2.29
CA THR A 83 -11.30 16.07 -2.08
C THR A 83 -10.92 15.90 -0.61
N ALA A 84 -10.45 16.96 0.06
CA ALA A 84 -10.12 16.86 1.48
C ALA A 84 -11.34 16.56 2.35
N LYS A 85 -12.51 17.13 2.01
CA LYS A 85 -13.77 16.91 2.73
C LYS A 85 -14.24 15.46 2.61
N ILE A 86 -14.24 14.88 1.41
CA ILE A 86 -14.65 13.48 1.24
C ILE A 86 -13.68 12.52 1.92
N LEU A 87 -12.36 12.74 1.84
CA LEU A 87 -11.38 11.90 2.53
C LEU A 87 -11.57 11.91 4.04
N ARG A 88 -11.85 13.08 4.66
CA ARG A 88 -12.18 13.15 6.11
C ARG A 88 -13.47 12.42 6.46
N LYS A 89 -14.45 12.44 5.57
CA LYS A 89 -15.71 11.70 5.77
C LYS A 89 -15.48 10.19 5.69
N VAL A 90 -14.75 9.73 4.69
CA VAL A 90 -14.45 8.30 4.46
C VAL A 90 -13.55 7.76 5.56
N PHE A 91 -12.45 8.44 5.84
CA PHE A 91 -11.45 8.04 6.84
C PHE A 91 -11.74 8.68 8.20
N SER A 92 -12.97 8.56 8.66
CA SER A 92 -13.45 9.22 9.87
C SER A 92 -12.80 8.70 11.15
N SER A 93 -12.39 7.44 11.20
CA SER A 93 -11.71 6.85 12.36
C SER A 93 -10.35 7.53 12.56
N THR A 94 -9.53 7.56 11.52
CA THR A 94 -8.23 8.26 11.55
C THR A 94 -8.40 9.76 11.81
N TRP A 95 -9.37 10.40 11.13
CA TRP A 95 -9.61 11.85 11.29
C TRP A 95 -9.96 12.23 12.73
N ASN A 96 -10.92 11.55 13.34
CA ASN A 96 -11.35 11.83 14.71
C ASN A 96 -10.22 11.61 15.71
N TYR A 97 -9.46 10.53 15.57
CA TYR A 97 -8.30 10.25 16.43
C TYR A 97 -7.25 11.37 16.32
N VAL A 98 -6.86 11.73 15.09
CA VAL A 98 -5.83 12.75 14.85
C VAL A 98 -6.24 14.11 15.39
N GLU A 99 -7.50 14.54 15.18
CA GLU A 99 -8.00 15.81 15.70
C GLU A 99 -8.13 15.79 17.24
N GLN A 100 -8.54 14.66 17.83
CA GLN A 100 -8.55 14.50 19.27
C GLN A 100 -7.14 14.70 19.88
N ILE A 101 -6.13 14.03 19.35
CA ILE A 101 -4.74 14.17 19.83
C ILE A 101 -4.22 15.58 19.60
N LYS A 102 -4.52 16.19 18.44
CA LYS A 102 -4.03 17.54 18.11
C LYS A 102 -4.63 18.62 18.99
N ASN A 103 -5.87 18.46 19.44
CA ASN A 103 -6.60 19.42 20.24
C ASN A 103 -6.36 19.27 21.76
N LEU A 104 -5.54 18.32 22.19
CA LEU A 104 -5.10 18.23 23.59
C LEU A 104 -4.34 19.51 23.97
N PRO A 105 -4.56 20.08 25.17
CA PRO A 105 -3.93 21.34 25.61
C PRO A 105 -2.41 21.34 25.46
N GLU A 106 -1.74 20.24 25.78
CA GLU A 106 -0.29 20.06 25.66
C GLU A 106 0.22 20.01 24.21
N ASN A 107 -0.68 19.78 23.24
CA ASN A 107 -0.36 19.64 21.83
C ASN A 107 -0.70 20.87 20.96
N ILE A 108 -1.39 21.82 21.55
CA ILE A 108 -1.71 23.09 20.86
C ILE A 108 -0.40 23.79 20.51
N ASN A 109 -0.27 24.22 19.25
CA ASN A 109 0.92 24.89 18.69
C ASN A 109 2.21 24.04 18.58
N ARG A 110 2.19 22.78 18.98
CA ARG A 110 3.35 21.89 18.80
C ARG A 110 3.37 21.27 17.39
N LYS A 111 4.56 21.15 16.81
CA LYS A 111 4.81 20.37 15.58
C LYS A 111 5.33 19.00 16.00
N PHE A 112 4.57 17.96 15.75
CA PHE A 112 4.96 16.58 16.00
C PHE A 112 4.21 15.63 15.08
N THR A 113 4.76 14.45 14.87
CA THR A 113 4.13 13.37 14.12
C THR A 113 3.20 12.58 15.05
N ILE A 114 1.93 12.45 14.66
CA ILE A 114 0.96 11.67 15.42
C ILE A 114 1.10 10.21 14.95
N ARG A 115 1.46 9.32 15.86
CA ARG A 115 1.43 7.88 15.63
C ARG A 115 -0.02 7.40 15.74
N ILE A 116 -0.52 6.79 14.68
CA ILE A 116 -1.89 6.28 14.61
C ILE A 116 -1.87 4.82 15.05
N PRO A 117 -2.56 4.45 16.15
CA PRO A 117 -2.64 3.06 16.59
C PRO A 117 -3.44 2.21 15.62
N GLU A 118 -3.21 0.90 15.63
CA GLU A 118 -3.71 -0.05 14.63
C GLU A 118 -5.23 0.00 14.45
N GLU A 119 -5.97 0.17 15.54
CA GLU A 119 -7.43 0.27 15.55
C GLU A 119 -7.98 1.50 14.80
N HIS A 120 -7.14 2.52 14.56
CA HIS A 120 -7.48 3.74 13.83
C HIS A 120 -6.77 3.85 12.48
N GLN A 121 -5.91 2.89 12.13
CA GLN A 121 -5.20 2.91 10.85
C GLN A 121 -6.16 2.60 9.70
N GLU A 122 -6.19 3.50 8.73
CA GLU A 122 -6.94 3.39 7.48
C GLU A 122 -5.98 3.64 6.32
N PHE A 123 -6.32 3.15 5.13
CA PHE A 123 -5.41 3.20 3.99
C PHE A 123 -6.13 3.65 2.72
N LEU A 124 -5.40 4.35 1.85
CA LEU A 124 -5.80 4.73 0.51
C LEU A 124 -4.90 4.02 -0.48
N ALA A 125 -5.48 3.23 -1.37
CA ALA A 125 -4.79 2.59 -2.47
C ALA A 125 -5.01 3.38 -3.76
N LEU A 126 -3.93 3.90 -4.34
CA LEU A 126 -3.96 4.68 -5.57
C LEU A 126 -3.65 3.76 -6.76
N SER A 127 -4.55 3.76 -7.74
CA SER A 127 -4.40 3.04 -9.00
C SER A 127 -4.54 3.97 -10.21
N SER A 128 -3.81 3.69 -11.28
CA SER A 128 -4.04 4.38 -12.57
C SER A 128 -5.24 3.79 -13.29
N THR A 129 -5.85 4.61 -14.14
CA THR A 129 -6.80 4.19 -15.18
C THR A 129 -6.12 4.13 -16.55
N ASP A 130 -6.87 3.82 -17.60
CA ASP A 130 -6.41 3.92 -18.98
C ASP A 130 -6.44 5.37 -19.50
N LEU A 131 -7.01 6.29 -18.73
CA LEU A 131 -7.07 7.72 -19.07
C LEU A 131 -5.90 8.47 -18.40
N PRO A 132 -5.23 9.40 -19.13
CA PRO A 132 -4.17 10.21 -18.56
C PRO A 132 -4.72 11.11 -17.44
N ASN A 133 -3.97 11.26 -16.36
CA ASN A 133 -4.29 12.13 -15.22
C ASN A 133 -5.60 11.77 -14.47
N VAL A 134 -6.10 10.54 -14.62
CA VAL A 134 -7.26 10.02 -13.89
C VAL A 134 -6.82 8.81 -13.07
N PHE A 135 -7.06 8.87 -11.76
CA PHE A 135 -6.67 7.85 -10.78
C PHE A 135 -7.89 7.34 -10.03
N ILE A 136 -7.84 6.08 -9.60
CA ILE A 136 -8.80 5.50 -8.67
C ILE A 136 -8.15 5.47 -7.29
N ALA A 137 -8.90 5.90 -6.27
CA ALA A 137 -8.52 5.78 -4.88
C ALA A 137 -9.48 4.81 -4.17
N ASP A 138 -9.00 3.59 -3.94
CA ASP A 138 -9.70 2.61 -3.12
C ASP A 138 -9.44 2.89 -1.64
N CYS A 139 -10.53 3.08 -0.89
CA CYS A 139 -10.50 3.42 0.52
C CYS A 139 -10.67 2.16 1.36
N ILE A 140 -9.72 1.88 2.25
CA ILE A 140 -9.75 0.77 3.21
C ILE A 140 -9.92 1.36 4.59
N THR A 141 -11.18 1.38 5.03
CA THR A 141 -11.56 1.92 6.34
C THR A 141 -11.47 0.86 7.43
N THR A 142 -11.49 1.30 8.69
CA THR A 142 -11.59 0.39 9.85
C THR A 142 -12.82 -0.50 9.79
N ALA A 143 -13.95 0.00 9.28
CA ALA A 143 -15.17 -0.78 9.08
C ALA A 143 -14.98 -1.91 8.06
N ILE A 144 -14.39 -1.60 6.89
CA ILE A 144 -14.08 -2.59 5.86
C ILE A 144 -13.12 -3.67 6.40
N LYS A 145 -12.10 -3.27 7.17
CA LYS A 145 -11.17 -4.20 7.82
C LYS A 145 -11.89 -5.14 8.80
N ALA A 146 -12.78 -4.60 9.63
CA ALA A 146 -13.54 -5.39 10.61
C ALA A 146 -14.49 -6.39 9.93
N GLU A 147 -15.22 -5.98 8.90
CA GLU A 147 -16.07 -6.86 8.12
C GLU A 147 -15.28 -7.98 7.44
N ALA A 148 -14.16 -7.64 6.80
CA ALA A 148 -13.28 -8.61 6.16
C ALA A 148 -12.73 -9.63 7.17
N LYS A 149 -12.33 -9.19 8.37
CA LYS A 149 -11.83 -10.06 9.44
C LYS A 149 -12.88 -11.08 9.90
N ILE A 150 -14.12 -10.66 10.05
CA ILE A 150 -15.24 -11.56 10.41
C ILE A 150 -15.45 -12.62 9.34
N GLU A 151 -15.46 -12.24 8.05
CA GLU A 151 -15.68 -13.20 6.96
C GLU A 151 -14.51 -14.17 6.80
N ILE A 152 -13.28 -13.70 6.93
CA ILE A 152 -12.08 -14.54 6.84
C ILE A 152 -12.03 -15.55 8.00
N SER A 153 -12.42 -15.14 9.20
CA SER A 153 -12.43 -16.02 10.38
C SER A 153 -13.43 -17.19 10.27
N LYS A 154 -14.43 -17.07 9.40
CA LYS A 154 -15.38 -18.16 9.08
C LYS A 154 -14.79 -19.24 8.17
N GLN A 155 -13.65 -18.99 7.53
CA GLN A 155 -13.00 -19.88 6.56
C GLN A 155 -11.49 -19.97 6.83
N PRO A 156 -11.05 -20.57 7.95
CA PRO A 156 -9.65 -20.50 8.39
C PRO A 156 -8.66 -21.34 7.55
N GLU A 157 -9.13 -22.21 6.65
CA GLU A 157 -8.27 -23.13 5.88
C GLU A 157 -7.96 -22.65 4.44
N LEU A 158 -8.40 -21.45 4.06
CA LEU A 158 -8.17 -20.96 2.72
C LEU A 158 -6.80 -20.27 2.63
N ASP A 159 -5.88 -20.94 1.97
CA ASP A 159 -4.63 -20.35 1.49
C ASP A 159 -4.98 -19.20 0.53
N PHE A 160 -4.66 -17.96 0.91
CA PHE A 160 -5.07 -16.74 0.20
C PHE A 160 -4.60 -16.71 -1.25
N GLU A 161 -3.56 -17.46 -1.59
CA GLU A 161 -2.94 -17.48 -2.92
C GLU A 161 -3.65 -18.41 -3.92
N THR A 162 -4.43 -19.38 -3.45
CA THR A 162 -5.04 -20.44 -4.32
C THR A 162 -6.55 -20.35 -4.47
N PHE A 163 -7.18 -19.30 -3.96
CA PHE A 163 -8.64 -19.21 -3.94
C PHE A 163 -9.24 -18.90 -5.31
N GLU A 164 -9.90 -19.89 -5.91
CA GLU A 164 -10.94 -19.69 -6.91
C GLU A 164 -12.28 -19.40 -6.22
N PRO A 165 -13.05 -18.39 -6.66
CA PRO A 165 -14.33 -18.05 -6.04
C PRO A 165 -15.30 -19.22 -6.20
N ARG A 166 -15.62 -19.93 -5.10
CA ARG A 166 -16.77 -20.82 -5.04
C ARG A 166 -18.00 -19.96 -4.76
N GLU A 167 -18.99 -20.05 -5.63
CA GLU A 167 -20.29 -19.43 -5.42
C GLU A 167 -20.99 -20.07 -4.21
N ASP A 168 -20.96 -19.41 -3.07
CA ASP A 168 -21.84 -19.72 -1.96
C ASP A 168 -23.10 -18.83 -2.07
N LYS A 169 -24.23 -19.47 -2.43
CA LYS A 169 -25.50 -18.78 -2.73
C LYS A 169 -26.16 -18.12 -1.52
N ASN A 170 -25.63 -18.29 -0.30
CA ASN A 170 -26.22 -17.78 0.95
C ASN A 170 -25.45 -16.64 1.61
N ALA A 171 -24.33 -16.18 1.04
CA ALA A 171 -23.60 -15.04 1.58
C ALA A 171 -24.21 -13.72 1.10
N THR A 172 -24.41 -12.77 2.02
CA THR A 172 -24.97 -11.45 1.68
C THR A 172 -24.02 -10.72 0.73
N ILE A 173 -24.52 -10.24 -0.40
CA ILE A 173 -23.75 -9.58 -1.50
C ILE A 173 -22.75 -8.52 -0.99
N LYS A 174 -23.07 -7.77 0.07
CA LYS A 174 -22.17 -6.78 0.68
C LYS A 174 -20.92 -7.38 1.34
N GLN A 175 -21.05 -8.53 2.02
CA GLN A 175 -19.96 -9.18 2.73
C GLN A 175 -18.95 -9.77 1.75
N ILE A 176 -19.45 -10.36 0.65
CA ILE A 176 -18.61 -10.86 -0.45
C ILE A 176 -17.86 -9.71 -1.11
N ALA A 177 -18.50 -8.57 -1.35
CA ALA A 177 -17.87 -7.41 -1.98
C ALA A 177 -16.70 -6.84 -1.15
N CYS A 178 -16.83 -6.82 0.18
CA CYS A 178 -15.77 -6.35 1.07
C CYS A 178 -14.53 -7.26 1.01
N VAL A 179 -14.72 -8.58 1.14
CA VAL A 179 -13.61 -9.55 1.06
C VAL A 179 -12.98 -9.54 -0.34
N GLN A 180 -13.78 -9.45 -1.39
CA GLN A 180 -13.28 -9.34 -2.77
C GLN A 180 -12.46 -8.07 -2.97
N LYS A 181 -12.91 -6.92 -2.46
CA LYS A 181 -12.17 -5.65 -2.54
C LYS A 181 -10.81 -5.76 -1.86
N VAL A 182 -10.76 -6.28 -0.64
CA VAL A 182 -9.52 -6.45 0.11
C VAL A 182 -8.57 -7.43 -0.59
N ARG A 183 -9.07 -8.57 -1.09
CA ARG A 183 -8.27 -9.56 -1.83
C ARG A 183 -7.77 -9.05 -3.18
N GLN A 184 -8.61 -8.33 -3.91
CA GLN A 184 -8.22 -7.73 -5.19
C GLN A 184 -7.11 -6.71 -5.01
N LEU A 185 -7.20 -5.91 -3.93
CA LEU A 185 -6.15 -4.97 -3.57
C LEU A 185 -4.85 -5.68 -3.19
N ASP A 186 -4.93 -6.70 -2.34
CA ASP A 186 -3.77 -7.50 -1.91
C ASP A 186 -3.02 -8.10 -3.10
N ARG A 187 -3.75 -8.70 -4.04
CA ARG A 187 -3.19 -9.21 -5.29
C ARG A 187 -2.53 -8.09 -6.12
N SER A 188 -3.16 -6.94 -6.23
CA SER A 188 -2.63 -5.79 -6.96
C SER A 188 -1.36 -5.22 -6.34
N ILE A 189 -1.28 -5.21 -5.00
CA ILE A 189 -0.07 -4.81 -4.25
C ILE A 189 1.05 -5.81 -4.51
N GLY A 190 0.78 -7.10 -4.39
CA GLY A 190 1.75 -8.17 -4.66
C GLY A 190 2.31 -8.09 -6.08
N ASP A 191 1.46 -7.90 -7.08
CA ASP A 191 1.89 -7.77 -8.49
C ASP A 191 2.74 -6.51 -8.71
N THR A 192 2.42 -5.41 -8.06
CA THR A 192 3.22 -4.18 -8.12
C THR A 192 4.60 -4.39 -7.49
N LEU A 193 4.69 -5.05 -6.36
CA LEU A 193 5.96 -5.38 -5.73
C LEU A 193 6.80 -6.35 -6.59
N LYS A 194 6.18 -7.33 -7.24
CA LYS A 194 6.88 -8.20 -8.20
C LYS A 194 7.55 -7.37 -9.32
N LEU A 195 6.85 -6.39 -9.88
CA LEU A 195 7.39 -5.45 -10.86
C LEU A 195 8.52 -4.59 -10.27
N LEU A 196 8.34 -4.06 -9.05
CA LEU A 196 9.35 -3.24 -8.36
C LEU A 196 10.70 -3.95 -8.21
N TYR A 197 10.66 -5.27 -7.97
CA TYR A 197 11.85 -6.12 -7.83
C TYR A 197 12.25 -6.81 -9.14
N ASP A 198 11.67 -6.44 -10.27
CA ASP A 198 11.95 -7.09 -11.55
C ASP A 198 11.78 -8.63 -11.45
N TYR A 199 10.74 -9.08 -10.77
CA TYR A 199 10.47 -10.50 -10.50
C TYR A 199 11.63 -11.26 -9.85
N ARG A 200 12.43 -10.61 -9.01
CA ARG A 200 13.52 -11.23 -8.25
C ARG A 200 13.07 -11.58 -6.83
N CYS A 201 13.51 -12.73 -6.36
CA CYS A 201 13.37 -13.10 -4.96
C CYS A 201 14.19 -12.15 -4.07
N GLN A 202 13.55 -11.52 -3.08
CA GLN A 202 14.26 -10.59 -2.18
C GLN A 202 15.30 -11.28 -1.29
N MET A 203 15.13 -12.58 -0.99
CA MET A 203 16.07 -13.33 -0.16
C MET A 203 17.30 -13.78 -0.95
N THR A 204 17.12 -14.29 -2.19
CA THR A 204 18.23 -14.85 -2.97
C THR A 204 18.80 -13.88 -4.00
N GLY A 205 18.00 -12.91 -4.46
CA GLY A 205 18.33 -12.04 -5.59
C GLY A 205 18.08 -12.67 -6.95
N ASP A 206 17.69 -13.95 -7.00
CA ASP A 206 17.53 -14.70 -8.23
C ASP A 206 16.20 -14.37 -8.93
N LYS A 207 16.23 -14.40 -10.25
CA LYS A 207 15.07 -14.27 -11.13
C LYS A 207 14.69 -15.66 -11.64
N ILE A 208 13.83 -16.34 -10.88
CA ILE A 208 13.44 -17.71 -11.18
C ILE A 208 12.60 -17.78 -12.46
N GLY A 209 12.97 -18.69 -13.36
CA GLY A 209 12.24 -18.93 -14.62
C GLY A 209 12.60 -18.00 -15.77
N GLU A 210 13.50 -17.04 -15.59
CA GLU A 210 13.94 -16.10 -16.63
C GLU A 210 14.38 -16.83 -17.93
N PHE A 211 15.17 -17.90 -17.77
CA PHE A 211 15.65 -18.70 -18.91
C PHE A 211 14.51 -19.36 -19.72
N TYR A 212 13.36 -19.59 -19.08
CA TYR A 212 12.19 -20.19 -19.72
C TYR A 212 11.16 -19.13 -20.16
N GLY A 213 11.45 -17.84 -20.01
CA GLY A 213 10.49 -16.77 -20.26
C GLY A 213 9.30 -16.76 -19.26
N ALA A 214 9.42 -17.46 -18.14
CA ALA A 214 8.40 -17.60 -17.12
C ALA A 214 8.91 -17.00 -15.78
N MET A 215 8.32 -15.89 -15.35
CA MET A 215 8.70 -15.24 -14.10
C MET A 215 7.92 -15.86 -12.94
N VAL A 216 8.63 -16.50 -12.00
CA VAL A 216 8.00 -17.28 -10.93
C VAL A 216 8.45 -16.75 -9.57
N VAL A 217 7.71 -15.75 -9.07
CA VAL A 217 7.85 -15.23 -7.70
C VAL A 217 6.47 -15.03 -7.08
N GLU A 218 6.41 -15.10 -5.78
CA GLU A 218 5.19 -15.04 -4.96
C GLU A 218 5.31 -13.90 -3.95
N ALA A 219 4.21 -13.20 -3.68
CA ALA A 219 4.14 -12.23 -2.59
C ALA A 219 3.80 -12.99 -1.30
N HIS A 220 4.50 -12.70 -0.22
CA HIS A 220 4.32 -13.35 1.07
C HIS A 220 4.10 -12.28 2.15
N HIS A 221 3.08 -12.48 3.00
CA HIS A 221 2.85 -11.62 4.16
C HIS A 221 3.82 -11.98 5.29
N ILE A 222 4.64 -11.03 5.71
CA ILE A 222 5.57 -11.17 6.84
C ILE A 222 4.81 -11.50 8.13
N ILE A 223 3.75 -10.75 8.41
CA ILE A 223 2.76 -11.09 9.42
C ILE A 223 1.52 -11.58 8.68
N PRO A 224 1.02 -12.80 8.96
CA PRO A 224 -0.11 -13.36 8.24
C PRO A 224 -1.27 -12.38 8.11
N PHE A 225 -1.83 -12.28 6.92
CA PHE A 225 -2.94 -11.35 6.65
C PHE A 225 -4.15 -11.61 7.55
N THR A 226 -4.42 -12.89 7.87
CA THR A 226 -5.50 -13.30 8.77
C THR A 226 -5.33 -12.79 10.21
N GLU A 227 -4.11 -12.50 10.62
CA GLU A 227 -3.79 -11.97 11.94
C GLU A 227 -3.79 -10.43 11.95
N SER A 228 -3.12 -9.83 10.97
CA SER A 228 -2.87 -8.39 10.94
C SER A 228 -3.91 -7.59 10.18
N MET A 229 -4.60 -8.19 9.20
CA MET A 229 -5.42 -7.50 8.18
C MET A 229 -4.66 -6.33 7.53
N ASN A 230 -3.33 -6.43 7.53
CA ASN A 230 -2.44 -5.38 7.08
C ASN A 230 -1.92 -5.65 5.67
N ASN A 231 -2.47 -4.92 4.70
CA ASN A 231 -2.04 -4.88 3.30
C ASN A 231 -1.00 -3.78 3.05
N ASP A 232 -0.33 -3.27 4.08
CA ASP A 232 0.77 -2.33 3.87
C ASP A 232 1.89 -3.02 3.08
N THR A 233 2.46 -2.33 2.11
CA THR A 233 3.58 -2.85 1.32
C THR A 233 4.73 -3.31 2.21
N SER A 234 4.96 -2.65 3.36
CA SER A 234 5.97 -3.04 4.34
C SER A 234 5.70 -4.38 5.03
N ASN A 235 4.48 -4.93 4.90
CA ASN A 235 4.14 -6.27 5.39
C ASN A 235 4.27 -7.37 4.33
N LEU A 236 4.70 -7.04 3.12
CA LEU A 236 4.87 -7.97 2.02
C LEU A 236 6.34 -8.13 1.63
N ILE A 237 6.73 -9.33 1.24
CA ILE A 237 8.05 -9.65 0.71
C ILE A 237 7.90 -10.56 -0.53
N ILE A 238 8.70 -10.32 -1.56
CA ILE A 238 8.68 -11.11 -2.79
C ILE A 238 9.68 -12.25 -2.70
N LEU A 239 9.18 -13.46 -2.82
CA LEU A 239 9.93 -14.70 -2.61
C LEU A 239 9.88 -15.63 -3.83
N SER A 240 10.89 -16.47 -4.00
CA SER A 240 10.78 -17.64 -4.86
C SER A 240 9.79 -18.66 -4.24
N PRO A 241 9.14 -19.53 -5.04
CA PRO A 241 8.21 -20.54 -4.52
C PRO A 241 8.84 -21.46 -3.47
N ASN A 242 10.10 -21.80 -3.65
CA ASN A 242 10.82 -22.64 -2.67
C ASN A 242 11.02 -21.90 -1.34
N TYR A 243 11.43 -20.64 -1.40
CA TYR A 243 11.61 -19.83 -0.18
C TYR A 243 10.28 -19.60 0.54
N HIS A 244 9.22 -19.30 -0.20
CA HIS A 244 7.88 -19.14 0.33
C HIS A 244 7.41 -20.38 1.10
N ARG A 245 7.59 -21.57 0.52
CA ARG A 245 7.28 -22.84 1.18
C ARG A 245 8.14 -23.12 2.42
N ILE A 246 9.44 -22.75 2.38
CA ILE A 246 10.34 -22.88 3.54
C ILE A 246 9.82 -22.02 4.70
N ILE A 247 9.45 -20.75 4.45
CA ILE A 247 8.94 -19.84 5.49
C ILE A 247 7.65 -20.41 6.10
N HIS A 248 6.69 -20.83 5.28
CA HIS A 248 5.45 -21.42 5.78
C HIS A 248 5.70 -22.70 6.62
N LYS A 249 6.68 -23.52 6.22
CA LYS A 249 6.99 -24.76 6.93
C LYS A 249 7.78 -24.53 8.20
N ALA A 250 8.79 -23.69 8.16
CA ALA A 250 9.72 -23.43 9.27
C ALA A 250 9.23 -22.37 10.25
N LYS A 251 8.30 -21.50 9.82
CA LYS A 251 7.70 -20.42 10.62
C LYS A 251 8.75 -19.55 11.33
N PRO A 252 9.74 -18.97 10.61
CA PRO A 252 10.71 -18.08 11.21
C PRO A 252 10.06 -16.76 11.64
N GLU A 253 10.66 -16.09 12.61
CA GLU A 253 10.31 -14.72 12.97
C GLU A 253 11.03 -13.72 12.08
N PHE A 254 10.36 -12.66 11.63
CA PHE A 254 10.98 -11.59 10.85
C PHE A 254 11.45 -10.43 11.75
N ASN A 255 12.74 -10.22 11.81
CA ASN A 255 13.34 -9.09 12.50
C ASN A 255 13.46 -7.89 11.56
N ARG A 256 12.65 -6.83 11.81
CA ARG A 256 12.60 -5.64 10.94
C ARG A 256 13.86 -4.77 11.04
N GLU A 257 14.52 -4.72 12.18
CA GLU A 257 15.74 -3.91 12.36
C GLU A 257 16.93 -4.52 11.58
N GLN A 258 17.00 -5.85 11.57
CA GLN A 258 18.06 -6.57 10.86
C GLN A 258 17.68 -6.91 9.42
N LEU A 259 16.42 -6.71 9.01
CA LEU A 259 15.85 -7.17 7.75
C LEU A 259 16.20 -8.64 7.49
N ALA A 260 15.85 -9.51 8.43
CA ALA A 260 16.23 -10.93 8.42
C ALA A 260 15.14 -11.84 8.97
N PHE A 261 15.07 -13.05 8.44
CA PHE A 261 14.30 -14.14 9.03
C PHE A 261 15.15 -14.90 10.05
N LEU A 262 14.62 -15.05 11.27
CA LEU A 262 15.22 -15.80 12.38
C LEU A 262 14.55 -17.16 12.45
N PHE A 263 15.23 -18.20 12.00
CA PHE A 263 14.71 -19.56 11.96
C PHE A 263 14.83 -20.27 13.32
N PRO A 264 13.91 -21.17 13.69
CA PRO A 264 13.94 -21.90 14.96
C PRO A 264 15.21 -22.72 15.20
N ASN A 265 15.93 -23.10 14.14
CA ASN A 265 17.22 -23.81 14.21
C ASN A 265 18.43 -22.90 14.46
N GLY A 266 18.21 -21.60 14.67
CA GLY A 266 19.26 -20.60 14.90
C GLY A 266 19.86 -19.97 13.63
N LEU A 267 19.39 -20.39 12.44
CA LEU A 267 19.79 -19.73 11.18
C LEU A 267 19.21 -18.32 11.13
N ILE A 268 20.05 -17.35 10.75
CA ILE A 268 19.64 -15.97 10.45
C ILE A 268 19.87 -15.75 8.97
N ASP A 269 18.81 -15.44 8.23
CA ASP A 269 18.89 -15.21 6.79
C ASP A 269 18.42 -13.80 6.44
N LYS A 270 19.31 -12.98 5.87
CA LYS A 270 19.09 -11.56 5.60
C LYS A 270 18.47 -11.34 4.23
N VAL A 271 17.56 -10.38 4.17
CA VAL A 271 17.01 -9.86 2.91
C VAL A 271 18.15 -9.24 2.09
N LYS A 272 18.35 -9.71 0.86
CA LYS A 272 19.39 -9.19 -0.06
C LYS A 272 18.91 -7.98 -0.85
N LEU A 273 17.65 -7.96 -1.25
CA LEU A 273 17.08 -6.87 -2.03
C LEU A 273 16.02 -6.16 -1.18
N ASN A 274 16.24 -4.88 -0.90
CA ASN A 274 15.25 -4.06 -0.20
C ASN A 274 15.07 -2.70 -0.88
N LYS A 275 13.80 -2.36 -1.17
CA LYS A 275 13.36 -1.06 -1.72
C LYS A 275 12.17 -0.48 -0.95
N HIS A 276 11.49 -1.26 -0.08
CA HIS A 276 10.21 -0.84 0.52
C HIS A 276 9.95 -1.35 1.94
N LEU A 277 10.75 -2.28 2.47
CA LEU A 277 10.65 -2.79 3.85
C LEU A 277 11.25 -1.83 4.87
#